data_c87f00a2e8c8f6ce002c8f0184968566
#
_entry.id   c87f00a2e8c8f6ce002c8f0184968566
#
_cell.length_a   1.000
_cell.length_b   1.000
_cell.length_c   1.000
_cell.angle_alpha   90.00
_cell.angle_beta   90.00
_cell.angle_gamma   90.00
#
_symmetry.space_group_name_H-M   'P 1'
#
loop_
_entity.id
_entity.type
_entity.pdbx_description
1 polymer ?
#
loop_
_entity_poly.entity_id
_entity_poly.type
_entity_poly.pdbx_seq_one_letter_code
_entity_poly.pdbx_strand_id
1 'polypeptide(L)'
;MSNAPTGGREGSLEAPTRHPIDWRNPDFYDEAALTKELDRVFDICHGCRRCFSLCQSFPTLFDAIDATATGELEAVDKKAYWEVVDHCYLCDMCFMTKCPYVPPHPWAVDFPHLMLRAKATRAGQHGFGVRDRLLASTEAVGRIAGIPVVAEVVNAVNRFKPARVLLEKTLGVAHDAPLPRFHSRTARSRLSDLNGPLPPAAGPAPVAREELRGRVALFTTCYGNRNEPDLATDLVAVFNHNDIPVRLVPKERCCGMPRLELGDLAMVGAYKEENIPQLLAVIAAGYDIVAPIPSCVLMFKQELPLMFPEDPDVKTVAARIYDPFEYLILRHKTGQLKTGFKTSLGKVSYHVPCHLRVQNIGLKTRDVLRLVPDTTVDVIERCSGHDGTYAVKQEFRAASVRIGQPVATRVQNAAPSHYTSDCPMAGHQIQSLLPEGMASTAGHGGPEHPLKLLRLAYGI
;
A
#
# COMPACT_ATOMS: atom_id res chain seq x y z
N MET A 1 -6.04 -49.65 -12.27
CA MET A 1 -6.17 -49.23 -10.86
C MET A 1 -5.91 -47.75 -10.84
N SER A 2 -6.96 -46.97 -10.80
CA SER A 2 -6.91 -45.49 -10.77
C SER A 2 -6.55 -45.03 -9.36
N ASN A 3 -5.39 -44.40 -9.19
CA ASN A 3 -5.09 -43.65 -7.97
C ASN A 3 -6.04 -42.46 -7.86
N ALA A 4 -7.11 -42.63 -7.12
CA ALA A 4 -7.88 -41.49 -6.66
C ALA A 4 -6.97 -40.66 -5.77
N PRO A 5 -6.94 -39.32 -5.91
CA PRO A 5 -6.20 -38.47 -4.98
C PRO A 5 -6.80 -38.65 -3.58
N THR A 6 -5.95 -39.06 -2.65
CA THR A 6 -6.25 -39.10 -1.22
C THR A 6 -6.89 -37.77 -0.82
N GLY A 7 -8.08 -37.83 -0.21
CA GLY A 7 -8.90 -36.67 0.16
C GLY A 7 -8.08 -35.59 0.84
N GLY A 8 -7.75 -34.55 0.08
CA GLY A 8 -7.02 -33.40 0.56
C GLY A 8 -7.85 -32.69 1.61
N ARG A 9 -7.23 -32.34 2.72
CA ARG A 9 -7.82 -31.41 3.71
C ARG A 9 -8.30 -30.17 2.96
N GLU A 10 -9.45 -29.66 3.31
CA GLU A 10 -9.96 -28.42 2.75
C GLU A 10 -8.96 -27.27 3.05
N GLY A 11 -8.25 -26.80 2.02
CA GLY A 11 -7.22 -25.80 2.10
C GLY A 11 -5.80 -26.34 2.36
N SER A 12 -4.80 -25.45 2.31
CA SER A 12 -3.40 -25.71 2.63
C SER A 12 -2.99 -25.03 3.93
N LEU A 13 -2.11 -25.69 4.71
CA LEU A 13 -1.44 -25.10 5.88
C LEU A 13 -0.06 -24.55 5.55
N GLU A 14 0.40 -24.70 4.31
CA GLU A 14 1.67 -24.17 3.85
C GLU A 14 1.61 -22.66 3.63
N ALA A 15 2.77 -21.99 3.71
CA ALA A 15 2.85 -20.58 3.41
C ALA A 15 2.44 -20.33 1.95
N PRO A 16 1.61 -19.30 1.68
CA PRO A 16 1.23 -18.95 0.32
C PRO A 16 2.45 -18.67 -0.55
N THR A 17 2.45 -19.21 -1.76
CA THR A 17 3.44 -18.90 -2.81
C THR A 17 2.73 -18.23 -3.97
N ARG A 18 3.40 -17.28 -4.62
CA ARG A 18 2.82 -16.59 -5.77
C ARG A 18 3.54 -16.95 -7.06
N HIS A 19 2.77 -17.14 -8.12
CA HIS A 19 3.32 -17.33 -9.45
C HIS A 19 3.66 -15.99 -10.10
N PRO A 20 4.71 -15.93 -10.94
CA PRO A 20 5.02 -14.76 -11.74
C PRO A 20 3.84 -14.30 -12.59
N ILE A 21 3.79 -13.00 -12.87
CA ILE A 21 2.78 -12.39 -13.75
C ILE A 21 3.38 -12.34 -15.16
N ASP A 22 2.88 -13.19 -16.05
CA ASP A 22 3.37 -13.28 -17.44
C ASP A 22 2.76 -12.17 -18.34
N TRP A 23 2.83 -10.94 -17.86
CA TRP A 23 2.18 -9.78 -18.48
C TRP A 23 2.74 -9.37 -19.85
N ARG A 24 3.91 -9.87 -20.23
CA ARG A 24 4.52 -9.64 -21.55
C ARG A 24 4.06 -10.62 -22.60
N ASN A 25 3.46 -11.73 -22.19
CA ASN A 25 2.89 -12.72 -23.08
C ASN A 25 1.55 -12.21 -23.65
N PRO A 26 1.36 -12.20 -24.98
CA PRO A 26 0.06 -11.84 -25.56
C PRO A 26 -1.12 -12.67 -25.04
N ASP A 27 -0.91 -13.96 -24.69
CA ASP A 27 -1.94 -14.83 -24.14
C ASP A 27 -2.47 -14.37 -22.77
N PHE A 28 -1.69 -13.55 -22.05
CA PHE A 28 -2.14 -12.91 -20.82
C PHE A 28 -3.37 -12.02 -21.05
N TYR A 29 -3.49 -11.43 -22.23
CA TYR A 29 -4.56 -10.52 -22.62
C TYR A 29 -5.67 -11.20 -23.43
N ASP A 30 -5.62 -12.51 -23.63
CA ASP A 30 -6.69 -13.25 -24.29
C ASP A 30 -7.96 -13.23 -23.46
N GLU A 31 -9.03 -12.67 -24.02
CA GLU A 31 -10.31 -12.44 -23.34
C GLU A 31 -11.07 -13.75 -23.07
N ALA A 32 -10.99 -14.72 -23.98
CA ALA A 32 -11.67 -16.00 -23.80
C ALA A 32 -10.99 -16.80 -22.67
N ALA A 33 -9.66 -16.83 -22.65
CA ALA A 33 -8.90 -17.46 -21.57
C ALA A 33 -9.10 -16.75 -20.21
N LEU A 34 -9.19 -15.42 -20.22
CA LEU A 34 -9.50 -14.63 -19.03
C LEU A 34 -10.90 -14.96 -18.50
N THR A 35 -11.92 -14.97 -19.37
CA THR A 35 -13.31 -15.27 -18.98
C THR A 35 -13.42 -16.68 -18.38
N LYS A 36 -12.77 -17.67 -19.00
CA LYS A 36 -12.73 -19.03 -18.48
C LYS A 36 -12.08 -19.12 -17.09
N GLU A 37 -11.03 -18.33 -16.85
CA GLU A 37 -10.36 -18.32 -15.54
C GLU A 37 -11.19 -17.55 -14.50
N LEU A 38 -11.90 -16.49 -14.89
CA LEU A 38 -12.86 -15.80 -14.04
C LEU A 38 -13.98 -16.76 -13.63
N ASP A 39 -14.56 -17.51 -14.58
CA ASP A 39 -15.59 -18.51 -14.29
C ASP A 39 -15.08 -19.53 -13.26
N ARG A 40 -13.91 -20.10 -13.49
CA ARG A 40 -13.32 -21.11 -12.59
C ARG A 40 -13.09 -20.58 -11.18
N VAL A 41 -12.52 -19.38 -11.05
CA VAL A 41 -12.18 -18.79 -9.74
C VAL A 41 -13.43 -18.29 -9.02
N PHE A 42 -14.38 -17.70 -9.75
CA PHE A 42 -15.63 -17.20 -9.16
C PHE A 42 -16.53 -18.33 -8.66
N ASP A 43 -16.53 -19.47 -9.35
CA ASP A 43 -17.21 -20.70 -8.90
C ASP A 43 -16.63 -21.23 -7.59
N ILE A 44 -15.29 -21.33 -7.50
CA ILE A 44 -14.61 -21.67 -6.25
C ILE A 44 -14.94 -20.67 -5.13
N CYS A 45 -14.93 -19.38 -5.43
CA CYS A 45 -15.26 -18.33 -4.45
C CYS A 45 -16.71 -18.43 -4.00
N HIS A 46 -17.63 -18.73 -4.90
CA HIS A 46 -19.06 -18.94 -4.61
C HIS A 46 -19.25 -20.10 -3.65
N GLY A 47 -18.67 -21.25 -3.93
CA GLY A 47 -18.75 -22.44 -3.07
C GLY A 47 -18.12 -22.21 -1.68
N CYS A 48 -17.12 -21.33 -1.56
CA CYS A 48 -16.38 -21.09 -0.30
C CYS A 48 -16.92 -19.93 0.54
N ARG A 49 -17.23 -18.79 -0.04
CA ARG A 49 -17.74 -17.54 0.56
C ARG A 49 -16.99 -16.97 1.78
N ARG A 50 -15.79 -17.46 2.12
CA ARG A 50 -15.02 -17.02 3.31
C ARG A 50 -14.63 -15.53 3.26
N CYS A 51 -14.50 -14.95 2.08
CA CYS A 51 -14.02 -13.58 1.88
C CYS A 51 -15.13 -12.53 1.91
N PHE A 52 -16.39 -12.91 2.19
CA PHE A 52 -17.56 -12.02 2.19
C PHE A 52 -17.34 -10.68 2.93
N SER A 53 -16.62 -10.70 4.05
CA SER A 53 -16.40 -9.53 4.91
C SER A 53 -15.11 -8.75 4.64
N LEU A 54 -14.32 -9.12 3.61
CA LEU A 54 -13.03 -8.49 3.36
C LEU A 54 -13.14 -7.18 2.60
N CYS A 55 -13.86 -7.18 1.48
CA CYS A 55 -14.03 -6.04 0.58
C CYS A 55 -15.36 -6.16 -0.17
N GLN A 56 -15.66 -5.19 -1.04
CA GLN A 56 -16.93 -5.16 -1.77
C GLN A 56 -16.97 -6.13 -2.96
N SER A 57 -15.82 -6.57 -3.52
CA SER A 57 -15.81 -7.52 -4.66
C SER A 57 -16.59 -8.81 -4.37
N PHE A 58 -16.42 -9.38 -3.18
CA PHE A 58 -17.06 -10.65 -2.84
C PHE A 58 -18.57 -10.54 -2.61
N PRO A 59 -19.09 -9.59 -1.83
CA PRO A 59 -20.55 -9.36 -1.81
C PRO A 59 -21.12 -9.12 -3.20
N THR A 60 -20.49 -8.30 -4.04
CA THR A 60 -20.95 -8.04 -5.41
C THR A 60 -21.04 -9.34 -6.23
N LEU A 61 -20.05 -10.22 -6.14
CA LEU A 61 -20.08 -11.53 -6.80
C LEU A 61 -21.22 -12.39 -6.26
N PHE A 62 -21.33 -12.51 -4.94
CA PHE A 62 -22.31 -13.41 -4.32
C PHE A 62 -23.75 -12.92 -4.52
N ASP A 63 -23.99 -11.61 -4.42
CA ASP A 63 -25.29 -11.00 -4.68
C ASP A 63 -25.72 -11.20 -6.14
N ALA A 64 -24.77 -11.09 -7.10
CA ALA A 64 -25.04 -11.35 -8.51
C ALA A 64 -25.45 -12.81 -8.76
N ILE A 65 -24.84 -13.78 -8.07
CA ILE A 65 -25.19 -15.20 -8.18
C ILE A 65 -26.52 -15.48 -7.48
N ASP A 66 -26.69 -15.00 -6.26
CA ASP A 66 -27.89 -15.25 -5.44
C ASP A 66 -29.16 -14.61 -6.07
N ALA A 67 -28.99 -13.59 -6.94
CA ALA A 67 -30.09 -12.97 -7.69
C ALA A 67 -30.52 -13.78 -8.93
N THR A 68 -29.77 -14.80 -9.35
CA THR A 68 -30.15 -15.67 -10.47
C THR A 68 -31.26 -16.66 -10.09
N ALA A 69 -32.00 -17.15 -11.08
CA ALA A 69 -33.06 -18.12 -10.83
C ALA A 69 -32.57 -19.47 -10.34
N THR A 70 -31.32 -19.83 -10.66
CA THR A 70 -30.70 -21.10 -10.29
C THR A 70 -29.83 -21.02 -9.04
N GLY A 71 -29.38 -19.82 -8.65
CA GLY A 71 -28.37 -19.63 -7.61
C GLY A 71 -26.96 -20.08 -8.02
N GLU A 72 -26.72 -20.25 -9.33
CA GLU A 72 -25.46 -20.78 -9.89
C GLU A 72 -24.76 -19.75 -10.77
N LEU A 73 -23.44 -19.84 -10.88
CA LEU A 73 -22.59 -18.88 -11.59
C LEU A 73 -22.87 -18.85 -13.10
N GLU A 74 -23.25 -19.98 -13.70
CA GLU A 74 -23.53 -20.07 -15.13
C GLU A 74 -24.71 -19.17 -15.57
N ALA A 75 -25.62 -18.86 -14.67
CA ALA A 75 -26.75 -17.99 -14.94
C ALA A 75 -26.43 -16.49 -14.81
N VAL A 76 -25.25 -16.13 -14.34
CA VAL A 76 -24.81 -14.74 -14.17
C VAL A 76 -24.39 -14.15 -15.53
N ASP A 77 -24.92 -12.96 -15.89
CA ASP A 77 -24.40 -12.22 -17.04
C ASP A 77 -22.93 -11.86 -16.84
N LYS A 78 -22.07 -12.22 -17.79
CA LYS A 78 -20.62 -11.94 -17.75
C LYS A 78 -20.28 -10.45 -17.60
N LYS A 79 -21.20 -9.56 -17.96
CA LYS A 79 -21.06 -8.12 -17.69
C LYS A 79 -20.98 -7.79 -16.21
N ALA A 80 -21.65 -8.54 -15.34
CA ALA A 80 -21.60 -8.35 -13.90
C ALA A 80 -20.21 -8.66 -13.31
N TYR A 81 -19.40 -9.46 -13.99
CA TYR A 81 -18.03 -9.74 -13.57
C TYR A 81 -17.17 -8.49 -13.48
N TRP A 82 -17.43 -7.49 -14.34
CA TRP A 82 -16.69 -6.25 -14.32
C TRP A 82 -16.96 -5.40 -13.07
N GLU A 83 -18.15 -5.49 -12.48
CA GLU A 83 -18.43 -4.85 -11.19
C GLU A 83 -17.58 -5.48 -10.07
N VAL A 84 -17.43 -6.81 -10.11
CA VAL A 84 -16.55 -7.53 -9.17
C VAL A 84 -15.10 -7.09 -9.33
N VAL A 85 -14.61 -6.99 -10.57
CA VAL A 85 -13.26 -6.52 -10.93
C VAL A 85 -13.04 -5.09 -10.45
N ASP A 86 -14.01 -4.20 -10.65
CA ASP A 86 -13.91 -2.79 -10.31
C ASP A 86 -13.90 -2.54 -8.79
N HIS A 87 -14.55 -3.41 -8.03
CA HIS A 87 -14.49 -3.38 -6.57
C HIS A 87 -13.20 -3.99 -5.97
N CYS A 88 -12.39 -4.68 -6.77
CA CYS A 88 -11.08 -5.15 -6.31
C CYS A 88 -10.04 -4.06 -6.46
N TYR A 89 -9.40 -3.72 -5.37
CA TYR A 89 -8.33 -2.72 -5.30
C TYR A 89 -6.94 -3.32 -5.00
N LEU A 90 -6.77 -4.60 -5.30
CA LEU A 90 -5.47 -5.32 -5.25
C LEU A 90 -4.75 -5.23 -3.90
N CYS A 91 -5.49 -5.27 -2.79
CA CYS A 91 -4.92 -5.19 -1.44
C CYS A 91 -4.28 -6.51 -0.96
N ASP A 92 -4.43 -7.59 -1.73
CA ASP A 92 -3.89 -8.93 -1.51
C ASP A 92 -4.34 -9.66 -0.23
N MET A 93 -5.21 -9.04 0.56
CA MET A 93 -5.62 -9.61 1.85
C MET A 93 -6.39 -10.93 1.72
N CYS A 94 -7.18 -11.12 0.65
CA CYS A 94 -7.84 -12.39 0.40
C CYS A 94 -6.83 -13.51 0.12
N PHE A 95 -5.78 -13.21 -0.63
CA PHE A 95 -4.69 -14.15 -0.91
C PHE A 95 -3.92 -14.50 0.37
N MET A 96 -3.46 -13.50 1.12
CA MET A 96 -2.54 -13.70 2.25
C MET A 96 -3.19 -14.23 3.53
N THR A 97 -4.47 -13.95 3.79
CA THR A 97 -5.04 -14.21 5.12
C THR A 97 -6.31 -15.04 5.14
N LYS A 98 -6.99 -15.22 4.01
CA LYS A 98 -8.31 -15.83 3.99
C LYS A 98 -8.45 -17.04 3.07
N CYS A 99 -7.84 -17.02 1.89
CA CYS A 99 -8.07 -18.05 0.88
C CYS A 99 -7.31 -19.34 1.20
N PRO A 100 -8.00 -20.47 1.42
CA PRO A 100 -7.34 -21.76 1.66
C PRO A 100 -6.87 -22.42 0.36
N TYR A 101 -7.19 -21.86 -0.79
CA TYR A 101 -6.98 -22.43 -2.12
C TYR A 101 -5.87 -21.75 -2.92
N VAL A 102 -5.10 -20.87 -2.26
CA VAL A 102 -3.90 -20.27 -2.87
C VAL A 102 -2.81 -21.30 -3.09
N PRO A 103 -1.88 -21.09 -4.05
CA PRO A 103 -0.73 -21.99 -4.18
C PRO A 103 0.02 -22.16 -2.84
N PRO A 104 0.48 -23.38 -2.50
CA PRO A 104 0.62 -24.57 -3.34
C PRO A 104 -0.64 -25.45 -3.46
N HIS A 105 -1.82 -25.00 -3.06
CA HIS A 105 -3.04 -25.77 -3.27
C HIS A 105 -3.29 -26.05 -4.77
N PRO A 106 -3.75 -27.25 -5.18
CA PRO A 106 -3.95 -27.60 -6.59
C PRO A 106 -4.88 -26.67 -7.38
N TRP A 107 -5.80 -26.00 -6.71
CA TRP A 107 -6.68 -25.02 -7.35
C TRP A 107 -5.98 -23.69 -7.65
N ALA A 108 -4.84 -23.42 -7.06
CA ALA A 108 -3.95 -22.29 -7.35
C ALA A 108 -4.70 -20.95 -7.52
N VAL A 109 -5.63 -20.62 -6.61
CA VAL A 109 -6.44 -19.40 -6.68
C VAL A 109 -5.58 -18.19 -6.32
N ASP A 110 -5.41 -17.25 -7.25
CA ASP A 110 -4.86 -15.92 -6.99
C ASP A 110 -5.87 -14.87 -7.47
N PHE A 111 -6.87 -14.59 -6.62
CA PHE A 111 -7.93 -13.64 -6.95
C PHE A 111 -7.40 -12.24 -7.27
N PRO A 112 -6.48 -11.62 -6.50
CA PRO A 112 -5.98 -10.28 -6.82
C PRO A 112 -5.27 -10.22 -8.17
N HIS A 113 -4.40 -11.18 -8.50
CA HIS A 113 -3.70 -11.19 -9.79
C HIS A 113 -4.63 -11.50 -10.96
N LEU A 114 -5.69 -12.29 -10.74
CA LEU A 114 -6.73 -12.46 -11.75
C LEU A 114 -7.49 -11.14 -12.01
N MET A 115 -7.81 -10.36 -10.95
CA MET A 115 -8.40 -9.03 -11.10
C MET A 115 -7.43 -8.06 -11.78
N LEU A 116 -6.14 -8.13 -11.47
CA LEU A 116 -5.09 -7.36 -12.16
C LEU A 116 -5.06 -7.71 -13.66
N ARG A 117 -5.09 -9.01 -14.01
CA ARG A 117 -5.16 -9.46 -15.39
C ARG A 117 -6.39 -8.90 -16.11
N ALA A 118 -7.56 -8.97 -15.47
CA ALA A 118 -8.80 -8.42 -16.04
C ALA A 118 -8.71 -6.91 -16.29
N LYS A 119 -8.20 -6.14 -15.31
CA LYS A 119 -7.96 -4.69 -15.47
C LYS A 119 -6.97 -4.40 -16.60
N ALA A 120 -5.86 -5.13 -16.69
CA ALA A 120 -4.85 -4.95 -17.72
C ALA A 120 -5.39 -5.29 -19.12
N THR A 121 -6.18 -6.35 -19.25
CA THR A 121 -6.84 -6.73 -20.53
C THR A 121 -7.80 -5.62 -20.97
N ARG A 122 -8.68 -5.14 -20.09
CA ARG A 122 -9.59 -4.03 -20.38
C ARG A 122 -8.85 -2.73 -20.73
N ALA A 123 -7.76 -2.44 -20.02
CA ALA A 123 -6.93 -1.29 -20.29
C ALA A 123 -6.24 -1.36 -21.66
N GLY A 124 -5.80 -2.53 -22.08
CA GLY A 124 -5.23 -2.76 -23.41
C GLY A 124 -6.23 -2.53 -24.54
N GLN A 125 -7.52 -2.84 -24.31
CA GLN A 125 -8.57 -2.70 -25.31
C GLN A 125 -9.15 -1.27 -25.39
N HIS A 126 -9.35 -0.62 -24.25
CA HIS A 126 -10.11 0.64 -24.15
C HIS A 126 -9.28 1.82 -23.65
N GLY A 127 -8.06 1.59 -23.18
CA GLY A 127 -7.24 2.60 -22.53
C GLY A 127 -7.80 3.00 -21.17
N PHE A 128 -7.36 4.16 -20.68
CA PHE A 128 -7.77 4.71 -19.37
C PHE A 128 -8.58 5.98 -19.54
N GLY A 129 -9.62 6.16 -18.73
CA GLY A 129 -10.37 7.40 -18.63
C GLY A 129 -9.49 8.57 -18.14
N VAL A 130 -9.90 9.81 -18.44
CA VAL A 130 -9.15 11.02 -18.01
C VAL A 130 -8.98 11.08 -16.50
N ARG A 131 -10.03 10.78 -15.73
CA ARG A 131 -10.00 10.74 -14.27
C ARG A 131 -8.95 9.76 -13.76
N ASP A 132 -8.97 8.52 -14.28
CA ASP A 132 -8.08 7.46 -13.80
C ASP A 132 -6.62 7.76 -14.14
N ARG A 133 -6.37 8.32 -15.33
CA ARG A 133 -5.03 8.81 -15.70
C ARG A 133 -4.55 9.90 -14.75
N LEU A 134 -5.43 10.85 -14.41
CA LEU A 134 -5.09 11.95 -13.51
C LEU A 134 -4.78 11.44 -12.09
N LEU A 135 -5.68 10.62 -11.52
CA LEU A 135 -5.53 10.08 -10.16
C LEU A 135 -4.29 9.19 -10.01
N ALA A 136 -3.97 8.38 -11.03
CA ALA A 136 -2.78 7.51 -11.02
C ALA A 136 -1.48 8.25 -11.39
N SER A 137 -1.54 9.49 -11.89
CA SER A 137 -0.37 10.30 -12.23
C SER A 137 0.14 11.11 -11.02
N THR A 138 0.27 10.48 -9.87
CA THR A 138 0.59 11.12 -8.58
C THR A 138 1.84 12.00 -8.63
N GLU A 139 2.87 11.61 -9.38
CA GLU A 139 4.09 12.40 -9.53
C GLU A 139 3.88 13.64 -10.41
N ALA A 140 3.23 13.48 -11.57
CA ALA A 140 3.00 14.59 -12.49
C ALA A 140 2.04 15.62 -11.87
N VAL A 141 0.94 15.14 -11.29
CA VAL A 141 -0.02 15.98 -10.56
C VAL A 141 0.67 16.68 -9.39
N GLY A 142 1.43 15.95 -8.58
CA GLY A 142 2.16 16.52 -7.45
C GLY A 142 3.22 17.54 -7.87
N ARG A 143 3.84 17.40 -9.06
CA ARG A 143 4.80 18.36 -9.60
C ARG A 143 4.13 19.69 -9.92
N ILE A 144 2.96 19.66 -10.55
CA ILE A 144 2.20 20.86 -10.91
C ILE A 144 1.54 21.47 -9.66
N ALA A 145 0.80 20.65 -8.89
CA ALA A 145 0.09 21.09 -7.70
C ALA A 145 1.02 21.48 -6.53
N GLY A 146 2.31 21.12 -6.58
CA GLY A 146 3.31 21.53 -5.58
C GLY A 146 4.06 22.82 -5.93
N ILE A 147 3.74 23.50 -7.02
CA ILE A 147 4.31 24.81 -7.34
C ILE A 147 3.83 25.84 -6.30
N PRO A 148 4.71 26.72 -5.77
CA PRO A 148 4.29 27.80 -4.89
C PRO A 148 3.11 28.59 -5.47
N VAL A 149 2.18 29.02 -4.62
CA VAL A 149 0.90 29.64 -4.97
C VAL A 149 -0.11 28.62 -5.54
N VAL A 150 0.29 27.76 -6.47
CA VAL A 150 -0.62 26.69 -7.00
C VAL A 150 -1.02 25.72 -5.88
N ALA A 151 -0.07 25.36 -5.01
CA ALA A 151 -0.36 24.46 -3.87
C ALA A 151 -1.40 25.07 -2.94
N GLU A 152 -1.29 26.36 -2.61
CA GLU A 152 -2.24 27.08 -1.77
C GLU A 152 -3.63 27.15 -2.43
N VAL A 153 -3.69 27.44 -3.73
CA VAL A 153 -4.94 27.51 -4.50
C VAL A 153 -5.59 26.12 -4.57
N VAL A 154 -4.85 25.08 -4.92
CA VAL A 154 -5.38 23.70 -4.98
C VAL A 154 -5.89 23.25 -3.62
N ASN A 155 -5.14 23.53 -2.56
CA ASN A 155 -5.56 23.19 -1.19
C ASN A 155 -6.80 23.99 -0.74
N ALA A 156 -6.93 25.26 -1.16
CA ALA A 156 -8.12 26.06 -0.88
C ALA A 156 -9.34 25.54 -1.64
N VAL A 157 -9.18 25.22 -2.92
CA VAL A 157 -10.23 24.62 -3.76
C VAL A 157 -10.69 23.26 -3.18
N ASN A 158 -9.75 22.44 -2.73
CA ASN A 158 -10.05 21.14 -2.10
C ASN A 158 -10.85 21.25 -0.79
N ARG A 159 -10.84 22.40 -0.11
CA ARG A 159 -11.65 22.68 1.10
C ARG A 159 -12.97 23.36 0.77
N PHE A 160 -13.11 23.96 -0.38
CA PHE A 160 -14.29 24.73 -0.76
C PHE A 160 -15.39 23.82 -1.28
N LYS A 161 -16.43 23.58 -0.47
CA LYS A 161 -17.51 22.62 -0.76
C LYS A 161 -18.13 22.78 -2.16
N PRO A 162 -18.48 23.99 -2.66
CA PRO A 162 -19.04 24.12 -4.00
C PRO A 162 -18.09 23.63 -5.11
N ALA A 163 -16.77 23.88 -4.98
CA ALA A 163 -15.80 23.38 -5.95
C ALA A 163 -15.68 21.85 -5.89
N ARG A 164 -15.77 21.25 -4.70
CA ARG A 164 -15.80 19.78 -4.55
C ARG A 164 -17.02 19.15 -5.21
N VAL A 165 -18.21 19.75 -5.08
CA VAL A 165 -19.43 19.31 -5.76
C VAL A 165 -19.29 19.44 -7.29
N LEU A 166 -18.65 20.51 -7.77
CA LEU A 166 -18.35 20.65 -9.20
C LEU A 166 -17.38 19.57 -9.69
N LEU A 167 -16.32 19.29 -8.93
CA LEU A 167 -15.35 18.24 -9.22
C LEU A 167 -16.01 16.85 -9.29
N GLU A 168 -16.96 16.57 -8.39
CA GLU A 168 -17.74 15.33 -8.42
C GLU A 168 -18.58 15.22 -9.69
N LYS A 169 -19.31 16.28 -10.05
CA LYS A 169 -20.17 16.28 -11.25
C LYS A 169 -19.37 16.19 -12.56
N THR A 170 -18.15 16.72 -12.60
CA THR A 170 -17.35 16.78 -13.84
C THR A 170 -16.39 15.62 -13.99
N LEU A 171 -15.76 15.18 -12.89
CA LEU A 171 -14.75 14.13 -12.88
C LEU A 171 -15.12 12.90 -12.05
N GLY A 172 -16.27 12.87 -11.39
CA GLY A 172 -16.69 11.74 -10.55
C GLY A 172 -15.77 11.53 -9.34
N VAL A 173 -15.15 12.60 -8.81
CA VAL A 173 -14.37 12.56 -7.58
C VAL A 173 -15.24 12.98 -6.41
N ALA A 174 -15.56 12.06 -5.52
CA ALA A 174 -16.50 12.26 -4.42
C ALA A 174 -16.21 13.53 -3.61
N HIS A 175 -17.22 14.36 -3.40
CA HIS A 175 -17.06 15.67 -2.79
C HIS A 175 -16.67 15.61 -1.30
N ASP A 176 -17.02 14.53 -0.60
CA ASP A 176 -16.77 14.27 0.82
C ASP A 176 -15.52 13.41 1.05
N ALA A 177 -14.88 12.88 -0.02
CA ALA A 177 -13.66 12.09 0.12
C ALA A 177 -12.47 12.96 0.51
N PRO A 178 -11.59 12.50 1.43
CA PRO A 178 -10.36 13.22 1.74
C PRO A 178 -9.42 13.23 0.54
N LEU A 179 -9.03 14.41 0.09
CA LEU A 179 -8.01 14.59 -0.94
C LEU A 179 -6.67 14.97 -0.30
N PRO A 180 -5.54 14.51 -0.87
CA PRO A 180 -4.24 14.82 -0.33
C PRO A 180 -3.96 16.33 -0.39
N ARG A 181 -3.29 16.83 0.64
CA ARG A 181 -2.77 18.21 0.65
C ARG A 181 -1.46 18.26 -0.13
N PHE A 182 -1.21 19.36 -0.84
CA PHE A 182 0.03 19.61 -1.56
C PHE A 182 0.89 20.63 -0.83
N HIS A 183 2.21 20.40 -0.87
CA HIS A 183 3.20 21.27 -0.25
C HIS A 183 4.20 21.78 -1.28
N SER A 184 4.44 23.08 -1.28
CA SER A 184 5.46 23.72 -2.13
C SER A 184 6.89 23.42 -1.65
N ARG A 185 7.08 23.28 -0.32
CA ARG A 185 8.34 22.81 0.27
C ARG A 185 8.30 21.31 0.42
N THR A 186 8.80 20.60 -0.59
CA THR A 186 8.84 19.14 -0.66
C THR A 186 9.80 18.55 0.37
N ALA A 187 9.67 17.24 0.71
CA ALA A 187 10.63 16.56 1.57
C ALA A 187 12.06 16.64 1.03
N ARG A 188 12.24 16.39 -0.28
CA ARG A 188 13.56 16.50 -0.92
C ARG A 188 14.15 17.91 -0.86
N SER A 189 13.32 18.95 -0.93
CA SER A 189 13.81 20.34 -0.78
C SER A 189 14.20 20.66 0.67
N ARG A 190 13.53 20.06 1.65
CA ARG A 190 13.85 20.23 3.07
C ARG A 190 15.10 19.46 3.49
N LEU A 191 15.41 18.37 2.78
CA LEU A 191 16.50 17.43 3.04
C LEU A 191 17.58 17.50 1.95
N SER A 192 17.73 18.66 1.29
CA SER A 192 18.68 18.87 0.19
C SER A 192 20.12 18.50 0.55
N ASP A 193 20.51 18.72 1.80
CA ASP A 193 21.86 18.42 2.31
C ASP A 193 22.18 16.92 2.33
N LEU A 194 21.15 16.06 2.28
CA LEU A 194 21.30 14.62 2.20
C LEU A 194 21.44 14.09 0.76
N ASN A 195 21.46 14.97 -0.24
CA ASN A 195 21.54 14.63 -1.65
C ASN A 195 22.95 14.85 -2.24
N GLY A 196 23.98 14.49 -1.52
CA GLY A 196 25.38 14.55 -1.97
C GLY A 196 25.76 13.46 -2.97
N PRO A 197 26.97 13.52 -3.58
CA PRO A 197 27.46 12.45 -4.45
C PRO A 197 27.53 11.11 -3.73
N LEU A 198 27.38 10.01 -4.48
CA LEU A 198 27.53 8.67 -3.92
C LEU A 198 28.98 8.40 -3.58
N PRO A 199 29.28 7.80 -2.42
CA PRO A 199 30.63 7.32 -2.11
C PRO A 199 31.00 6.17 -3.08
N PRO A 200 32.31 5.82 -3.17
CA PRO A 200 32.76 4.65 -3.89
C PRO A 200 32.04 3.37 -3.45
N ALA A 201 32.04 2.37 -4.32
CA ALA A 201 31.42 1.08 -4.02
C ALA A 201 32.00 0.46 -2.74
N ALA A 202 31.11 -0.02 -1.87
CA ALA A 202 31.46 -0.56 -0.54
C ALA A 202 31.60 -2.10 -0.53
N GLY A 203 31.72 -2.71 -1.70
CA GLY A 203 31.72 -4.16 -1.86
C GLY A 203 30.30 -4.79 -1.91
N PRO A 204 30.22 -6.11 -2.01
CA PRO A 204 28.94 -6.80 -2.18
C PRO A 204 28.00 -6.57 -0.99
N ALA A 205 26.70 -6.54 -1.25
CA ALA A 205 25.69 -6.46 -0.21
C ALA A 205 25.66 -7.77 0.60
N PRO A 206 25.36 -7.72 1.93
CA PRO A 206 25.10 -8.93 2.70
C PRO A 206 23.99 -9.78 2.04
N VAL A 207 24.14 -11.09 2.09
CA VAL A 207 23.15 -12.03 1.54
C VAL A 207 21.94 -12.12 2.46
N ALA A 208 22.19 -12.22 3.77
CA ALA A 208 21.11 -12.30 4.75
C ALA A 208 20.44 -10.93 4.93
N ARG A 209 19.11 -10.92 4.91
CA ARG A 209 18.32 -9.70 5.09
C ARG A 209 18.51 -9.07 6.48
N GLU A 210 18.80 -9.88 7.48
CA GLU A 210 19.04 -9.46 8.86
C GLU A 210 20.39 -8.74 9.05
N GLU A 211 21.33 -8.92 8.13
CA GLU A 211 22.63 -8.25 8.15
C GLU A 211 22.51 -6.86 7.52
N LEU A 212 22.27 -5.86 8.36
CA LEU A 212 22.09 -4.48 7.92
C LEU A 212 23.43 -3.78 7.63
N ARG A 213 23.42 -2.88 6.65
CA ARG A 213 24.57 -1.98 6.37
C ARG A 213 24.78 -0.91 7.44
N GLY A 214 23.79 -0.68 8.31
CA GLY A 214 23.83 0.34 9.35
C GLY A 214 23.72 1.78 8.85
N ARG A 215 23.48 1.99 7.56
CA ARG A 215 23.20 3.28 6.91
C ARG A 215 22.20 3.09 5.78
N VAL A 216 21.34 4.10 5.54
CA VAL A 216 20.21 3.95 4.64
C VAL A 216 20.15 5.05 3.58
N ALA A 217 19.64 4.67 2.40
CA ALA A 217 19.15 5.59 1.37
C ALA A 217 17.63 5.66 1.48
N LEU A 218 17.12 6.86 1.75
CA LEU A 218 15.69 7.13 1.82
C LEU A 218 15.10 7.28 0.42
N PHE A 219 14.18 6.39 0.07
CA PHE A 219 13.28 6.56 -1.05
C PHE A 219 12.07 7.36 -0.56
N THR A 220 12.02 8.68 -0.87
CA THR A 220 11.05 9.60 -0.26
C THR A 220 9.62 9.33 -0.67
N THR A 221 9.41 8.62 -1.77
CA THR A 221 8.14 8.34 -2.44
C THR A 221 7.48 9.59 -3.03
N CYS A 222 6.60 9.43 -4.03
CA CYS A 222 5.89 10.57 -4.61
C CYS A 222 4.96 11.24 -3.58
N TYR A 223 4.27 10.45 -2.77
CA TYR A 223 3.33 10.94 -1.74
C TYR A 223 4.07 11.56 -0.55
N GLY A 224 5.05 10.87 0.03
CA GLY A 224 5.86 11.38 1.13
C GLY A 224 6.62 12.65 0.77
N ASN A 225 7.05 12.78 -0.50
CA ASN A 225 7.77 13.98 -0.94
C ASN A 225 6.89 15.23 -1.04
N ARG A 226 5.64 15.09 -1.50
CA ARG A 226 4.80 16.24 -1.89
C ARG A 226 3.56 16.45 -1.04
N ASN A 227 3.03 15.38 -0.47
CA ASN A 227 1.80 15.42 0.30
C ASN A 227 2.05 15.31 1.81
N GLU A 228 3.05 14.52 2.22
CA GLU A 228 3.43 14.32 3.62
C GLU A 228 4.95 14.54 3.84
N PRO A 229 5.48 15.75 3.56
CA PRO A 229 6.92 15.98 3.63
C PRO A 229 7.50 15.84 5.04
N ASP A 230 6.70 15.99 6.09
CA ASP A 230 7.10 15.79 7.49
C ASP A 230 7.50 14.33 7.76
N LEU A 231 6.87 13.38 7.06
CA LEU A 231 7.17 11.96 7.19
C LEU A 231 8.66 11.63 6.93
N ALA A 232 9.24 12.22 5.89
CA ALA A 232 10.64 12.04 5.57
C ALA A 232 11.56 12.71 6.61
N THR A 233 11.18 13.89 7.12
CA THR A 233 11.96 14.59 8.15
C THR A 233 11.90 13.86 9.49
N ASP A 234 10.76 13.29 9.85
CA ASP A 234 10.61 12.47 11.05
C ASP A 234 11.42 11.18 10.96
N LEU A 235 11.43 10.52 9.79
CA LEU A 235 12.28 9.36 9.54
C LEU A 235 13.76 9.71 9.75
N VAL A 236 14.23 10.78 9.12
CA VAL A 236 15.62 11.23 9.23
C VAL A 236 15.99 11.55 10.69
N ALA A 237 15.12 12.23 11.42
CA ALA A 237 15.34 12.55 12.83
C ALA A 237 15.47 11.28 13.68
N VAL A 238 14.55 10.33 13.53
CA VAL A 238 14.56 9.05 14.27
C VAL A 238 15.78 8.20 13.92
N PHE A 239 16.13 8.11 12.63
CA PHE A 239 17.26 7.30 12.19
C PHE A 239 18.59 7.90 12.64
N ASN A 240 18.79 9.20 12.47
CA ASN A 240 20.00 9.89 12.96
C ASN A 240 20.13 9.79 14.48
N HIS A 241 19.03 9.90 15.24
CA HIS A 241 19.03 9.69 16.68
C HIS A 241 19.58 8.29 17.05
N ASN A 242 19.31 7.29 16.23
CA ASN A 242 19.75 5.90 16.41
C ASN A 242 21.09 5.59 15.71
N ASP A 243 21.90 6.60 15.41
CA ASP A 243 23.20 6.47 14.74
C ASP A 243 23.11 5.72 13.39
N ILE A 244 22.02 5.92 12.66
CA ILE A 244 21.80 5.40 11.32
C ILE A 244 21.90 6.57 10.33
N PRO A 245 23.04 6.76 9.66
CA PRO A 245 23.20 7.81 8.67
C PRO A 245 22.21 7.63 7.52
N VAL A 246 21.52 8.72 7.17
CA VAL A 246 20.54 8.77 6.09
C VAL A 246 21.07 9.61 4.94
N ARG A 247 20.82 9.16 3.74
CA ARG A 247 20.92 9.96 2.51
C ARG A 247 19.65 9.85 1.69
N LEU A 248 19.48 10.70 0.67
CA LEU A 248 18.40 10.53 -0.31
C LEU A 248 18.85 9.61 -1.45
N VAL A 249 17.94 8.82 -2.01
CA VAL A 249 18.12 8.21 -3.34
C VAL A 249 18.29 9.35 -4.34
N PRO A 250 19.31 9.34 -5.22
CA PRO A 250 19.64 10.52 -6.07
C PRO A 250 18.49 10.99 -6.94
N LYS A 251 17.82 10.06 -7.60
CA LYS A 251 16.65 10.33 -8.44
C LYS A 251 15.57 9.27 -8.17
N GLU A 252 14.34 9.71 -8.06
CA GLU A 252 13.19 8.84 -7.81
C GLU A 252 12.07 9.12 -8.81
N ARG A 253 11.40 8.04 -9.22
CA ARG A 253 10.09 8.07 -9.87
C ARG A 253 9.06 7.43 -8.95
N CYS A 254 7.77 7.58 -9.27
CA CYS A 254 6.74 6.81 -8.59
C CYS A 254 7.10 5.31 -8.58
N CYS A 255 6.81 4.61 -7.49
CA CYS A 255 7.05 3.16 -7.39
C CYS A 255 6.24 2.34 -8.41
N GLY A 256 5.14 2.90 -8.90
CA GLY A 256 4.26 2.25 -9.88
C GLY A 256 2.94 1.72 -9.31
N MET A 257 2.77 1.64 -7.98
CA MET A 257 1.57 1.04 -7.37
C MET A 257 0.25 1.61 -7.92
N PRO A 258 0.03 2.95 -8.06
CA PRO A 258 -1.21 3.46 -8.63
C PRO A 258 -1.45 3.06 -10.09
N ARG A 259 -0.38 2.74 -10.84
CA ARG A 259 -0.46 2.22 -12.20
C ARG A 259 -0.78 0.74 -12.22
N LEU A 260 -0.17 -0.03 -11.30
CA LEU A 260 -0.49 -1.44 -11.10
C LEU A 260 -1.98 -1.62 -10.81
N GLU A 261 -2.51 -0.85 -9.86
CA GLU A 261 -3.93 -0.89 -9.47
C GLU A 261 -4.90 -0.61 -10.63
N LEU A 262 -4.48 0.16 -11.63
CA LEU A 262 -5.23 0.38 -12.86
C LEU A 262 -5.06 -0.71 -13.92
N GLY A 263 -4.05 -1.59 -13.79
CA GLY A 263 -3.64 -2.51 -14.84
C GLY A 263 -2.73 -1.90 -15.91
N ASP A 264 -2.10 -0.74 -15.65
CA ASP A 264 -1.13 -0.08 -16.54
C ASP A 264 0.28 -0.67 -16.36
N LEU A 265 0.42 -1.95 -16.71
CA LEU A 265 1.64 -2.72 -16.46
C LEU A 265 2.84 -2.22 -17.27
N ALA A 266 2.59 -1.68 -18.46
CA ALA A 266 3.64 -1.06 -19.29
C ALA A 266 4.26 0.16 -18.60
N MET A 267 3.43 1.02 -17.97
CA MET A 267 3.95 2.18 -17.24
C MET A 267 4.67 1.77 -15.94
N VAL A 268 4.22 0.70 -15.26
CA VAL A 268 4.96 0.11 -14.14
C VAL A 268 6.36 -0.32 -14.60
N GLY A 269 6.45 -0.99 -15.75
CA GLY A 269 7.73 -1.36 -16.36
C GLY A 269 8.62 -0.15 -16.64
N ALA A 270 8.06 0.92 -17.21
CA ALA A 270 8.80 2.16 -17.48
C ALA A 270 9.35 2.80 -16.19
N TYR A 271 8.57 2.82 -15.11
CA TYR A 271 9.02 3.35 -13.82
C TYR A 271 10.10 2.46 -13.17
N LYS A 272 10.01 1.16 -13.35
CA LYS A 272 11.05 0.20 -12.93
C LYS A 272 12.38 0.53 -13.61
N GLU A 273 12.40 0.75 -14.93
CA GLU A 273 13.63 1.06 -15.66
C GLU A 273 14.31 2.36 -15.18
N GLU A 274 13.54 3.34 -14.68
CA GLU A 274 14.11 4.55 -14.10
C GLU A 274 14.58 4.38 -12.65
N ASN A 275 13.85 3.61 -11.81
CA ASN A 275 14.13 3.47 -10.39
C ASN A 275 15.23 2.46 -10.08
N ILE A 276 15.22 1.27 -10.71
CA ILE A 276 16.13 0.17 -10.35
C ILE A 276 17.60 0.57 -10.46
N PRO A 277 18.09 1.26 -11.52
CA PRO A 277 19.47 1.68 -11.57
C PRO A 277 19.89 2.63 -10.43
N GLN A 278 18.99 3.52 -9.99
CA GLN A 278 19.25 4.45 -8.90
C GLN A 278 19.35 3.73 -7.54
N LEU A 279 18.48 2.73 -7.35
CA LEU A 279 18.45 1.91 -6.14
C LEU A 279 19.67 0.98 -6.07
N LEU A 280 20.10 0.40 -7.19
CA LEU A 280 21.34 -0.38 -7.26
C LEU A 280 22.57 0.45 -6.96
N ALA A 281 22.62 1.70 -7.47
CA ALA A 281 23.75 2.59 -7.21
C ALA A 281 23.93 2.87 -5.71
N VAL A 282 22.83 3.08 -4.96
CA VAL A 282 22.94 3.29 -3.49
C VAL A 282 23.26 1.99 -2.76
N ILE A 283 22.77 0.83 -3.22
CA ILE A 283 23.16 -0.47 -2.68
C ILE A 283 24.66 -0.73 -2.88
N ALA A 284 25.16 -0.49 -4.10
CA ALA A 284 26.59 -0.63 -4.41
C ALA A 284 27.46 0.31 -3.55
N ALA A 285 26.97 1.53 -3.28
CA ALA A 285 27.61 2.47 -2.37
C ALA A 285 27.50 2.08 -0.88
N GLY A 286 26.90 0.92 -0.56
CA GLY A 286 26.83 0.33 0.77
C GLY A 286 25.71 0.84 1.65
N TYR A 287 24.58 1.22 1.07
CA TYR A 287 23.37 1.60 1.80
C TYR A 287 22.29 0.51 1.66
N ASP A 288 21.48 0.35 2.68
CA ASP A 288 20.17 -0.28 2.58
C ASP A 288 19.16 0.77 2.11
N ILE A 289 18.05 0.34 1.56
CA ILE A 289 16.97 1.24 1.11
C ILE A 289 15.87 1.22 2.15
N VAL A 290 15.32 2.39 2.51
CA VAL A 290 14.14 2.50 3.37
C VAL A 290 13.12 3.40 2.69
N ALA A 291 11.84 2.96 2.69
CA ALA A 291 10.73 3.75 2.19
C ALA A 291 9.61 3.79 3.23
N PRO A 292 9.07 4.99 3.58
CA PRO A 292 8.11 5.14 4.67
C PRO A 292 6.65 4.85 4.27
N ILE A 293 6.39 4.48 3.03
CA ILE A 293 5.05 4.15 2.52
C ILE A 293 4.98 2.65 2.21
N PRO A 294 4.14 1.88 2.91
CA PRO A 294 4.06 0.42 2.76
C PRO A 294 3.81 -0.06 1.33
N SER A 295 2.97 0.64 0.57
CA SER A 295 2.70 0.31 -0.84
C SER A 295 3.94 0.38 -1.72
N CYS A 296 4.84 1.34 -1.45
CA CYS A 296 6.09 1.46 -2.21
C CYS A 296 7.07 0.35 -1.84
N VAL A 297 7.15 -0.02 -0.55
CA VAL A 297 7.96 -1.16 -0.11
C VAL A 297 7.45 -2.45 -0.74
N LEU A 298 6.12 -2.69 -0.69
CA LEU A 298 5.48 -3.86 -1.30
C LEU A 298 5.80 -3.96 -2.79
N MET A 299 5.70 -2.82 -3.52
CA MET A 299 5.98 -2.77 -4.94
C MET A 299 7.38 -3.29 -5.30
N PHE A 300 8.41 -2.78 -4.63
CA PHE A 300 9.79 -3.22 -4.89
C PHE A 300 10.11 -4.59 -4.29
N LYS A 301 9.47 -4.98 -3.19
CA LYS A 301 9.79 -6.19 -2.44
C LYS A 301 9.09 -7.43 -3.04
N GLN A 302 7.88 -7.28 -3.59
CA GLN A 302 7.05 -8.41 -4.04
C GLN A 302 6.51 -8.24 -5.46
N GLU A 303 5.89 -7.11 -5.81
CA GLU A 303 5.19 -6.97 -7.11
C GLU A 303 6.15 -6.92 -8.30
N LEU A 304 7.22 -6.12 -8.22
CA LEU A 304 8.22 -6.09 -9.30
C LEU A 304 8.93 -7.44 -9.50
N PRO A 305 9.35 -8.19 -8.46
CA PRO A 305 9.87 -9.55 -8.64
C PRO A 305 8.89 -10.51 -9.33
N LEU A 306 7.58 -10.36 -9.12
CA LEU A 306 6.57 -11.17 -9.79
C LEU A 306 6.34 -10.74 -11.25
N MET A 307 6.46 -9.45 -11.55
CA MET A 307 6.38 -8.92 -12.92
C MET A 307 7.66 -9.16 -13.73
N PHE A 308 8.82 -9.26 -13.07
CA PHE A 308 10.14 -9.40 -13.70
C PHE A 308 10.95 -10.50 -13.01
N PRO A 309 10.47 -11.77 -13.05
CA PRO A 309 11.04 -12.86 -12.25
C PRO A 309 12.48 -13.22 -12.65
N GLU A 310 12.90 -12.91 -13.88
CA GLU A 310 14.25 -13.22 -14.37
C GLU A 310 15.24 -12.05 -14.19
N ASP A 311 14.78 -10.90 -13.69
CA ASP A 311 15.63 -9.71 -13.54
C ASP A 311 16.42 -9.75 -12.22
N PRO A 312 17.75 -9.96 -12.24
CA PRO A 312 18.58 -10.04 -11.02
C PRO A 312 18.67 -8.71 -10.28
N ASP A 313 18.54 -7.59 -10.99
CA ASP A 313 18.62 -6.26 -10.43
C ASP A 313 17.37 -5.95 -9.58
N VAL A 314 16.20 -6.36 -10.07
CA VAL A 314 14.95 -6.29 -9.31
C VAL A 314 15.05 -7.14 -8.03
N LYS A 315 15.58 -8.37 -8.13
CA LYS A 315 15.79 -9.25 -6.96
C LYS A 315 16.76 -8.62 -5.95
N THR A 316 17.83 -7.99 -6.43
CA THR A 316 18.80 -7.31 -5.56
C THR A 316 18.17 -6.15 -4.79
N VAL A 317 17.36 -5.33 -5.45
CA VAL A 317 16.62 -4.24 -4.78
C VAL A 317 15.60 -4.80 -3.79
N ALA A 318 14.83 -5.83 -4.17
CA ALA A 318 13.84 -6.48 -3.30
C ALA A 318 14.47 -7.02 -1.99
N ALA A 319 15.68 -7.55 -2.07
CA ALA A 319 16.42 -8.06 -0.91
C ALA A 319 16.89 -6.95 0.05
N ARG A 320 17.08 -5.72 -0.43
CA ARG A 320 17.70 -4.63 0.33
C ARG A 320 16.79 -3.43 0.58
N ILE A 321 15.48 -3.53 0.29
CA ILE A 321 14.48 -2.53 0.65
C ILE A 321 13.73 -2.96 1.91
N TYR A 322 13.50 -2.00 2.81
CA TYR A 322 12.91 -2.22 4.14
C TYR A 322 11.80 -1.23 4.43
N ASP A 323 10.82 -1.68 5.17
CA ASP A 323 9.95 -0.81 5.95
C ASP A 323 10.76 -0.17 7.09
N PRO A 324 10.49 1.09 7.50
CA PRO A 324 11.25 1.75 8.57
C PRO A 324 11.25 0.98 9.89
N PHE A 325 10.13 0.44 10.28
CA PHE A 325 10.00 -0.29 11.55
C PHE A 325 10.57 -1.72 11.47
N GLU A 326 10.53 -2.34 10.29
CA GLU A 326 11.29 -3.57 10.04
C GLU A 326 12.79 -3.32 10.27
N TYR A 327 13.34 -2.23 9.72
CA TYR A 327 14.75 -1.86 9.91
C TYR A 327 15.08 -1.60 11.38
N LEU A 328 14.26 -0.83 12.08
CA LEU A 328 14.48 -0.51 13.50
C LEU A 328 14.41 -1.75 14.41
N ILE A 329 13.51 -2.70 14.14
CA ILE A 329 13.45 -3.96 14.90
C ILE A 329 14.68 -4.85 14.63
N LEU A 330 15.19 -4.88 13.42
CA LEU A 330 16.44 -5.59 13.12
C LEU A 330 17.62 -4.98 13.91
N ARG A 331 17.70 -3.65 13.99
CA ARG A 331 18.65 -2.93 14.85
C ARG A 331 18.45 -3.23 16.33
N HIS A 332 17.20 -3.32 16.80
CA HIS A 332 16.89 -3.65 18.18
C HIS A 332 17.40 -5.06 18.56
N LYS A 333 17.19 -6.04 17.69
CA LYS A 333 17.65 -7.43 17.90
C LYS A 333 19.16 -7.56 18.09
N THR A 334 19.92 -6.64 17.51
CA THR A 334 21.38 -6.59 17.62
C THR A 334 21.87 -5.62 18.70
N GLY A 335 20.96 -5.09 19.53
CA GLY A 335 21.31 -4.15 20.61
C GLY A 335 21.71 -2.75 20.12
N GLN A 336 21.42 -2.42 18.85
CA GLN A 336 21.84 -1.18 18.21
C GLN A 336 20.71 -0.13 18.08
N LEU A 337 19.55 -0.35 18.68
CA LEU A 337 18.47 0.63 18.78
C LEU A 337 18.52 1.29 20.16
N LYS A 338 18.54 2.61 20.20
CA LYS A 338 18.45 3.36 21.45
C LYS A 338 17.05 3.24 22.03
N THR A 339 16.95 2.88 23.31
CA THR A 339 15.67 2.72 24.04
C THR A 339 15.50 3.76 25.15
N GLY A 340 16.33 4.79 25.17
CA GLY A 340 16.25 5.90 26.13
C GLY A 340 15.15 6.89 25.77
N PHE A 341 13.89 6.47 25.85
CA PHE A 341 12.72 7.32 25.58
C PHE A 341 12.48 8.30 26.72
N LYS A 342 12.05 9.52 26.39
CA LYS A 342 11.80 10.60 27.35
C LYS A 342 10.31 10.80 27.65
N THR A 343 9.43 10.37 26.73
CA THR A 343 7.99 10.62 26.82
C THR A 343 7.22 9.34 26.55
N SER A 344 6.29 9.01 27.43
CA SER A 344 5.30 7.95 27.23
C SER A 344 4.29 8.36 26.15
N LEU A 345 3.81 7.39 25.39
CA LEU A 345 2.76 7.59 24.39
C LEU A 345 1.35 7.24 24.93
N GLY A 346 1.27 6.68 26.14
CA GLY A 346 -0.01 6.26 26.72
C GLY A 346 -0.70 5.20 25.86
N LYS A 347 -1.99 5.41 25.58
CA LYS A 347 -2.79 4.48 24.77
C LYS A 347 -2.74 4.86 23.30
N VAL A 348 -2.22 3.97 22.46
CA VAL A 348 -2.10 4.16 21.01
C VAL A 348 -3.04 3.21 20.29
N SER A 349 -3.96 3.73 19.47
CA SER A 349 -4.71 2.93 18.50
C SER A 349 -3.93 2.88 17.19
N TYR A 350 -3.43 1.70 16.84
CA TYR A 350 -2.58 1.49 15.68
C TYR A 350 -3.32 0.71 14.59
N HIS A 351 -3.62 1.37 13.48
CA HIS A 351 -4.14 0.73 12.28
C HIS A 351 -3.00 0.16 11.43
N VAL A 352 -3.08 -1.13 11.13
CA VAL A 352 -2.12 -1.84 10.26
C VAL A 352 -2.64 -1.85 8.83
N PRO A 353 -2.02 -1.09 7.91
CA PRO A 353 -2.48 -1.03 6.52
C PRO A 353 -2.25 -2.35 5.79
N CYS A 354 -3.12 -2.66 4.80
CA CYS A 354 -3.09 -3.92 4.07
C CYS A 354 -1.74 -4.19 3.40
N HIS A 355 -1.15 -3.21 2.70
CA HIS A 355 0.15 -3.37 2.04
C HIS A 355 1.36 -3.52 3.01
N LEU A 356 1.17 -3.29 4.31
CA LEU A 356 2.15 -3.69 5.31
C LEU A 356 1.92 -5.15 5.75
N ARG A 357 0.64 -5.54 5.93
CA ARG A 357 0.28 -6.90 6.37
C ARG A 357 0.70 -7.94 5.35
N VAL A 358 0.48 -7.68 4.06
CA VAL A 358 0.83 -8.64 2.98
C VAL A 358 2.33 -8.81 2.78
N GLN A 359 3.17 -7.88 3.26
CA GLN A 359 4.62 -8.09 3.27
C GLN A 359 5.05 -9.23 4.22
N ASN A 360 4.15 -9.70 5.07
CA ASN A 360 4.36 -10.80 6.03
C ASN A 360 5.60 -10.63 6.95
N ILE A 361 5.89 -9.38 7.30
CA ILE A 361 7.01 -9.05 8.20
C ILE A 361 6.62 -9.06 9.69
N GLY A 362 5.34 -9.25 10.00
CA GLY A 362 4.77 -9.14 11.33
C GLY A 362 4.55 -7.68 11.77
N LEU A 363 4.10 -7.47 12.99
CA LEU A 363 3.68 -6.16 13.52
C LEU A 363 4.86 -5.33 14.03
N LYS A 364 5.83 -5.01 13.17
CA LYS A 364 7.10 -4.35 13.53
C LYS A 364 6.89 -2.98 14.17
N THR A 365 5.96 -2.19 13.64
CA THR A 365 5.58 -0.88 14.21
C THR A 365 5.07 -1.02 15.64
N ARG A 366 4.15 -1.96 15.89
CA ARG A 366 3.70 -2.27 17.26
C ARG A 366 4.87 -2.64 18.17
N ASP A 367 5.76 -3.49 17.68
CA ASP A 367 6.87 -4.01 18.47
C ASP A 367 7.83 -2.89 18.89
N VAL A 368 8.12 -1.92 17.98
CA VAL A 368 8.92 -0.73 18.32
C VAL A 368 8.18 0.20 19.28
N LEU A 369 6.89 0.50 19.04
CA LEU A 369 6.13 1.40 19.91
C LEU A 369 5.97 0.84 21.33
N ARG A 370 5.93 -0.47 21.51
CA ARG A 370 5.91 -1.13 22.81
C ARG A 370 7.22 -1.08 23.59
N LEU A 371 8.32 -0.67 22.97
CA LEU A 371 9.57 -0.39 23.69
C LEU A 371 9.50 0.91 24.48
N VAL A 372 8.57 1.80 24.13
CA VAL A 372 8.35 3.07 24.85
C VAL A 372 7.65 2.77 26.17
N PRO A 373 8.22 3.18 27.34
CA PRO A 373 7.62 2.92 28.66
C PRO A 373 6.20 3.47 28.74
N ASP A 374 5.35 2.82 29.57
CA ASP A 374 3.96 3.21 29.82
C ASP A 374 3.13 3.43 28.55
N THR A 375 3.42 2.65 27.51
CA THR A 375 2.74 2.71 26.20
C THR A 375 2.01 1.40 25.94
N THR A 376 0.71 1.51 25.69
CA THR A 376 -0.12 0.37 25.26
C THR A 376 -0.55 0.57 23.81
N VAL A 377 -0.45 -0.49 23.00
CA VAL A 377 -0.78 -0.44 21.57
C VAL A 377 -1.95 -1.37 21.28
N ASP A 378 -3.12 -0.79 20.97
CA ASP A 378 -4.29 -1.51 20.45
C ASP A 378 -4.17 -1.63 18.92
N VAL A 379 -4.01 -2.86 18.44
CA VAL A 379 -3.76 -3.16 17.01
C VAL A 379 -5.08 -3.37 16.28
N ILE A 380 -5.27 -2.65 15.17
CA ILE A 380 -6.46 -2.72 14.32
C ILE A 380 -6.07 -3.28 12.95
N GLU A 381 -6.30 -4.57 12.74
CA GLU A 381 -6.01 -5.28 11.49
C GLU A 381 -7.27 -5.41 10.63
N ARG A 382 -7.80 -4.29 10.15
CA ARG A 382 -8.98 -4.23 9.29
C ARG A 382 -8.78 -3.20 8.18
N CYS A 383 -9.47 -3.38 7.05
CA CYS A 383 -9.39 -2.43 5.93
C CYS A 383 -9.94 -1.05 6.32
N SER A 384 -9.22 0.00 5.94
CA SER A 384 -9.64 1.40 6.10
C SER A 384 -10.66 1.85 5.04
N GLY A 385 -10.89 1.04 4.01
CA GLY A 385 -11.71 1.42 2.85
C GLY A 385 -11.06 2.44 1.92
N HIS A 386 -9.78 2.82 2.15
CA HIS A 386 -9.12 3.85 1.35
C HIS A 386 -8.75 3.35 -0.04
N ASP A 387 -7.81 2.51 -0.08
CA ASP A 387 -7.07 1.90 -1.18
C ASP A 387 -6.89 2.73 -2.46
N GLY A 388 -5.69 3.23 -2.66
CA GLY A 388 -5.27 3.97 -3.84
C GLY A 388 -6.26 5.05 -4.26
N THR A 389 -6.89 4.86 -5.40
CA THR A 389 -7.88 5.79 -5.96
C THR A 389 -9.34 5.39 -5.67
N TYR A 390 -9.58 4.24 -5.02
CA TYR A 390 -10.91 3.69 -4.79
C TYR A 390 -11.81 4.61 -3.96
N ALA A 391 -11.33 5.06 -2.79
CA ALA A 391 -12.11 5.85 -1.85
C ALA A 391 -12.52 7.24 -2.37
N VAL A 392 -11.83 7.75 -3.38
CA VAL A 392 -12.08 9.08 -3.93
C VAL A 392 -13.01 9.07 -5.14
N LYS A 393 -13.30 7.91 -5.71
CA LYS A 393 -14.24 7.76 -6.82
C LYS A 393 -15.68 7.73 -6.30
N GLN A 394 -16.55 8.52 -6.92
CA GLN A 394 -17.94 8.68 -6.51
C GLN A 394 -18.69 7.35 -6.44
N GLU A 395 -18.52 6.50 -7.46
CA GLU A 395 -19.19 5.20 -7.56
C GLU A 395 -18.81 4.21 -6.44
N PHE A 396 -17.63 4.37 -5.86
CA PHE A 396 -17.12 3.47 -4.80
C PHE A 396 -17.18 4.09 -3.40
N ARG A 397 -17.51 5.39 -3.31
CA ARG A 397 -17.43 6.13 -2.03
C ARG A 397 -18.29 5.50 -0.93
N ALA A 398 -19.51 5.12 -1.22
CA ALA A 398 -20.41 4.49 -0.24
C ALA A 398 -19.84 3.15 0.28
N ALA A 399 -19.29 2.34 -0.60
CA ALA A 399 -18.61 1.08 -0.22
C ALA A 399 -17.36 1.34 0.62
N SER A 400 -16.54 2.31 0.22
CA SER A 400 -15.34 2.75 0.97
C SER A 400 -15.69 3.16 2.40
N VAL A 401 -16.70 4.01 2.59
CA VAL A 401 -17.17 4.44 3.92
C VAL A 401 -17.62 3.23 4.75
N ARG A 402 -18.48 2.37 4.18
CA ARG A 402 -18.99 1.17 4.87
C ARG A 402 -17.85 0.23 5.32
N ILE A 403 -16.81 0.05 4.50
CA ILE A 403 -15.65 -0.78 4.83
C ILE A 403 -14.82 -0.15 5.94
N GLY A 404 -14.60 1.17 5.90
CA GLY A 404 -13.75 1.88 6.86
C GLY A 404 -14.42 2.18 8.20
N GLN A 405 -15.75 2.31 8.23
CA GLN A 405 -16.50 2.72 9.43
C GLN A 405 -16.21 1.86 10.67
N PRO A 406 -16.11 0.53 10.59
CA PRO A 406 -15.77 -0.29 11.76
C PRO A 406 -14.40 0.01 12.37
N VAL A 407 -13.43 0.47 11.56
CA VAL A 407 -12.12 0.90 12.07
C VAL A 407 -12.26 2.21 12.82
N ALA A 408 -12.96 3.18 12.24
CA ALA A 408 -13.23 4.47 12.89
C ALA A 408 -13.98 4.27 14.22
N THR A 409 -15.02 3.42 14.24
CA THR A 409 -15.78 3.09 15.45
C THR A 409 -14.87 2.46 16.52
N ARG A 410 -13.94 1.58 16.15
CA ARG A 410 -12.99 0.98 17.09
C ARG A 410 -12.04 2.02 17.68
N VAL A 411 -11.51 2.93 16.86
CA VAL A 411 -10.68 4.05 17.33
C VAL A 411 -11.48 4.95 18.29
N GLN A 412 -12.71 5.29 17.92
CA GLN A 412 -13.61 6.09 18.75
C GLN A 412 -13.84 5.46 20.12
N ASN A 413 -14.22 4.18 20.16
CA ASN A 413 -14.51 3.48 21.40
C ASN A 413 -13.27 3.28 22.29
N ALA A 414 -12.09 3.19 21.66
CA ALA A 414 -10.83 3.07 22.37
C ALA A 414 -10.43 4.38 23.08
N ALA A 415 -10.90 5.54 22.61
CA ALA A 415 -10.52 6.86 23.13
C ALA A 415 -9.00 6.98 23.40
N PRO A 416 -8.14 6.75 22.38
CA PRO A 416 -6.70 6.66 22.56
C PRO A 416 -6.08 8.05 22.80
N SER A 417 -4.88 8.09 23.39
CA SER A 417 -4.03 9.28 23.43
C SER A 417 -3.52 9.64 22.04
N HIS A 418 -3.23 8.61 21.22
CA HIS A 418 -2.76 8.74 19.84
C HIS A 418 -3.45 7.74 18.93
N TYR A 419 -3.79 8.18 17.72
CA TYR A 419 -4.22 7.32 16.64
C TYR A 419 -3.18 7.37 15.50
N THR A 420 -2.76 6.21 15.00
CA THR A 420 -1.67 6.12 14.04
C THR A 420 -1.89 5.04 12.98
N SER A 421 -1.29 5.24 11.80
CA SER A 421 -1.21 4.27 10.72
C SER A 421 0.09 4.47 9.93
N ASP A 422 0.76 3.38 9.50
CA ASP A 422 1.94 3.47 8.63
C ASP A 422 1.61 3.99 7.23
N CYS A 423 0.34 3.94 6.83
CA CYS A 423 -0.14 4.53 5.59
C CYS A 423 -0.87 5.85 5.89
N PRO A 424 -0.29 7.01 5.56
CA PRO A 424 -0.96 8.31 5.80
C PRO A 424 -2.33 8.41 5.14
N MET A 425 -2.48 7.88 3.92
CA MET A 425 -3.74 7.91 3.18
C MET A 425 -4.83 7.12 3.91
N ALA A 426 -4.50 5.92 4.42
CA ALA A 426 -5.42 5.13 5.25
C ALA A 426 -5.76 5.85 6.56
N GLY A 427 -4.77 6.51 7.16
CA GLY A 427 -4.95 7.34 8.33
C GLY A 427 -5.96 8.47 8.09
N HIS A 428 -5.80 9.23 7.02
CA HIS A 428 -6.72 10.32 6.63
C HIS A 428 -8.13 9.81 6.30
N GLN A 429 -8.25 8.65 5.65
CA GLN A 429 -9.55 8.04 5.38
C GLN A 429 -10.29 7.72 6.69
N ILE A 430 -9.63 7.04 7.63
CA ILE A 430 -10.24 6.69 8.92
C ILE A 430 -10.58 7.96 9.70
N GLN A 431 -9.71 8.96 9.69
CA GLN A 431 -9.97 10.25 10.33
C GLN A 431 -11.22 10.93 9.78
N SER A 432 -11.43 10.89 8.46
CA SER A 432 -12.63 11.46 7.83
C SER A 432 -13.94 10.79 8.25
N LEU A 433 -13.86 9.60 8.87
CA LEU A 433 -14.99 8.82 9.37
C LEU A 433 -15.18 8.95 10.89
N LEU A 434 -14.25 9.63 11.59
CA LEU A 434 -14.38 9.92 13.02
C LEU A 434 -15.29 11.13 13.24
N PRO A 435 -16.00 11.22 14.38
CA PRO A 435 -16.77 12.40 14.75
C PRO A 435 -15.91 13.67 14.77
N GLU A 436 -16.52 14.82 14.41
CA GLU A 436 -15.85 16.11 14.51
C GLU A 436 -15.36 16.36 15.95
N GLY A 437 -14.10 16.81 16.09
CA GLY A 437 -13.45 17.04 17.38
C GLY A 437 -12.69 15.85 17.97
N MET A 438 -12.85 14.65 17.45
CA MET A 438 -12.09 13.47 17.88
C MET A 438 -10.74 13.31 17.15
N ALA A 439 -10.49 14.19 16.20
CA ALA A 439 -9.26 14.22 15.42
C ALA A 439 -8.11 14.70 16.30
N SER A 440 -7.20 13.78 16.63
CA SER A 440 -5.90 14.02 17.27
C SER A 440 -5.95 14.82 18.57
N THR A 441 -5.88 14.14 19.69
CA THR A 441 -5.69 14.71 21.03
C THR A 441 -4.38 15.49 21.21
N ALA A 442 -3.47 15.40 20.23
CA ALA A 442 -2.14 16.04 20.29
C ALA A 442 -2.03 17.40 19.55
N GLY A 443 -3.13 18.09 19.29
CA GLY A 443 -3.10 19.50 18.81
C GLY A 443 -2.64 19.71 17.36
N HIS A 444 -2.49 18.65 16.55
CA HIS A 444 -1.88 18.73 15.21
C HIS A 444 -2.81 18.34 14.05
N GLY A 445 -4.11 18.21 14.27
CA GLY A 445 -5.14 18.22 13.20
C GLY A 445 -5.13 17.08 12.18
N GLY A 446 -4.44 15.95 12.42
CA GLY A 446 -4.39 14.82 11.49
C GLY A 446 -3.94 13.50 12.14
N PRO A 447 -4.09 12.36 11.44
CA PRO A 447 -3.53 11.09 11.90
C PRO A 447 -2.01 11.22 11.97
N GLU A 448 -1.44 10.73 13.06
CA GLU A 448 0.00 10.77 13.24
C GLU A 448 0.63 9.52 12.60
N HIS A 449 1.71 9.70 11.84
CA HIS A 449 2.50 8.56 11.39
C HIS A 449 3.31 7.99 12.58
N PRO A 450 3.53 6.65 12.69
CA PRO A 450 4.26 6.07 13.81
C PRO A 450 5.67 6.63 14.00
N LEU A 451 6.35 7.08 12.94
CA LEU A 451 7.65 7.76 13.03
C LEU A 451 7.58 9.07 13.82
N LYS A 452 6.49 9.83 13.67
CA LYS A 452 6.26 11.04 14.47
C LYS A 452 6.06 10.70 15.94
N LEU A 453 5.32 9.64 16.25
CA LEU A 453 5.14 9.16 17.63
C LEU A 453 6.49 8.73 18.24
N LEU A 454 7.30 8.03 17.47
CA LEU A 454 8.62 7.62 17.92
C LEU A 454 9.55 8.82 18.16
N ARG A 455 9.49 9.82 17.27
CA ARG A 455 10.18 11.08 17.44
C ARG A 455 9.75 11.81 18.73
N LEU A 456 8.43 11.86 18.99
CA LEU A 456 7.88 12.41 20.23
C LEU A 456 8.39 11.65 21.45
N ALA A 457 8.36 10.31 21.40
CA ALA A 457 8.84 9.47 22.50
C ALA A 457 10.33 9.70 22.82
N TYR A 458 11.18 9.93 21.82
CA TYR A 458 12.59 10.31 22.03
C TYR A 458 12.76 11.75 22.52
N GLY A 459 11.79 12.64 22.32
CA GLY A 459 11.89 14.08 22.64
C GLY A 459 12.89 14.82 21.75
N ILE A 460 12.83 14.60 20.42
CA ILE A 460 13.72 15.16 19.39
C ILE A 460 12.97 15.86 18.27
#